data_f58d1de6a590f427bd6f88f2c875c950
#
_entry.id   f58d1de6a590f427bd6f88f2c875c950
#
_cell.length_a   1.000
_cell.length_b   1.000
_cell.length_c   1.000
_cell.angle_alpha   90.00
_cell.angle_beta   90.00
_cell.angle_gamma   90.00
#
_symmetry.space_group_name_H-M   'P 1'
#
loop_
_entity.id
_entity.type
_entity.pdbx_description
1 polymer ?
#
loop_
_entity_poly.entity_id
_entity_poly.type
_entity_poly.pdbx_seq_one_letter_code
_entity_poly.pdbx_strand_id
1 'polypeptide(L)'
;MRLLHTMLRVGNLQRSVDFYTQVLGMKLLRTSENPEYKYSLAFVGYGSNPDHAELELTWNWGVESYEMGTAYGHIALGVPDAYAACEKIKANGGNVTREAGPVKGGSTVIAFVTDPDGYKVELIQRAEFAGGQGLR
;
A
#
# COMPACT_ATOMS: atom_id res chain seq x y z
N MET A 1 8.88 -13.87 -17.61
CA MET A 1 9.04 -13.59 -16.16
C MET A 1 8.37 -12.27 -15.86
N ARG A 2 7.66 -12.17 -14.73
CA ARG A 2 6.98 -10.92 -14.33
C ARG A 2 6.80 -10.91 -12.82
N LEU A 3 6.66 -9.71 -12.26
CA LEU A 3 6.41 -9.57 -10.82
C LEU A 3 4.97 -9.95 -10.52
N LEU A 4 4.76 -10.95 -9.66
CA LEU A 4 3.41 -11.36 -9.27
C LEU A 4 2.91 -10.58 -8.07
N HIS A 5 3.68 -10.58 -7.00
CA HIS A 5 3.30 -9.87 -5.78
C HIS A 5 4.51 -9.56 -4.91
N THR A 6 4.29 -8.64 -3.98
CA THR A 6 5.20 -8.35 -2.87
C THR A 6 4.48 -8.75 -1.60
N MET A 7 5.14 -9.49 -0.71
CA MET A 7 4.54 -9.94 0.54
C MET A 7 5.00 -9.06 1.69
N LEU A 8 4.03 -8.64 2.51
CA LEU A 8 4.28 -7.90 3.73
C LEU A 8 3.69 -8.67 4.92
N ARG A 9 4.46 -8.80 5.99
CA ARG A 9 3.96 -9.39 7.22
C ARG A 9 3.25 -8.32 8.04
N VAL A 10 2.06 -8.64 8.52
CA VAL A 10 1.20 -7.67 9.23
C VAL A 10 0.82 -8.21 10.60
N GLY A 11 0.61 -7.31 11.55
CA GLY A 11 0.25 -7.69 12.92
C GLY A 11 -1.24 -7.89 13.12
N ASN A 12 -2.06 -7.43 12.19
CA ASN A 12 -3.52 -7.57 12.24
C ASN A 12 -4.05 -7.51 10.81
N LEU A 13 -4.53 -8.64 10.32
CA LEU A 13 -4.91 -8.74 8.91
C LEU A 13 -6.04 -7.78 8.53
N GLN A 14 -7.11 -7.74 9.33
CA GLN A 14 -8.25 -6.88 9.01
C GLN A 14 -7.87 -5.41 9.02
N ARG A 15 -7.06 -4.98 9.98
CA ARG A 15 -6.58 -3.59 10.04
C ARG A 15 -5.80 -3.23 8.78
N SER A 16 -4.94 -4.13 8.31
CA SER A 16 -4.15 -3.87 7.10
C SER A 16 -5.01 -3.91 5.85
N VAL A 17 -5.95 -4.85 5.74
CA VAL A 17 -6.90 -4.89 4.63
C VAL A 17 -7.69 -3.59 4.58
N ASP A 18 -8.18 -3.11 5.72
CA ASP A 18 -8.94 -1.86 5.78
C ASP A 18 -8.10 -0.67 5.32
N PHE A 19 -6.84 -0.62 5.71
CA PHE A 19 -5.96 0.46 5.29
C PHE A 19 -5.77 0.45 3.76
N TYR A 20 -5.38 -0.68 3.20
CA TYR A 20 -5.09 -0.74 1.76
C TYR A 20 -6.35 -0.56 0.92
N THR A 21 -7.51 -0.99 1.40
CA THR A 21 -8.76 -0.83 0.64
C THR A 21 -9.44 0.50 0.91
N GLN A 22 -9.69 0.86 2.15
CA GLN A 22 -10.46 2.06 2.48
C GLN A 22 -9.63 3.34 2.40
N VAL A 23 -8.35 3.29 2.78
CA VAL A 23 -7.50 4.47 2.77
C VAL A 23 -6.80 4.63 1.43
N LEU A 24 -6.22 3.57 0.87
CA LEU A 24 -5.48 3.64 -0.38
C LEU A 24 -6.28 3.23 -1.62
N GLY A 25 -7.53 2.81 -1.46
CA GLY A 25 -8.44 2.56 -2.58
C GLY A 25 -8.21 1.27 -3.34
N MET A 26 -7.44 0.33 -2.80
CA MET A 26 -7.27 -0.97 -3.41
C MET A 26 -8.53 -1.82 -3.27
N LYS A 27 -8.56 -2.94 -3.98
CA LYS A 27 -9.60 -3.95 -3.85
C LYS A 27 -9.05 -5.13 -3.06
N LEU A 28 -9.89 -5.74 -2.23
CA LEU A 28 -9.58 -7.04 -1.66
C LEU A 28 -9.81 -8.08 -2.75
N LEU A 29 -8.75 -8.74 -3.19
CA LEU A 29 -8.81 -9.65 -4.32
C LEU A 29 -9.20 -11.06 -3.90
N ARG A 30 -8.61 -11.56 -2.82
CA ARG A 30 -8.92 -12.87 -2.28
C ARG A 30 -8.27 -13.04 -0.90
N THR A 31 -8.77 -14.03 -0.15
CA THR A 31 -8.22 -14.37 1.16
C THR A 31 -8.06 -15.89 1.26
N SER A 32 -7.21 -16.33 2.16
CA SER A 32 -7.10 -17.73 2.51
C SER A 32 -6.57 -17.89 3.93
N GLU A 33 -6.83 -19.06 4.51
CA GLU A 33 -6.32 -19.41 5.84
C GLU A 33 -5.65 -20.76 5.81
N ASN A 34 -4.61 -20.91 6.61
CA ASN A 34 -3.92 -22.18 6.78
C ASN A 34 -3.85 -22.50 8.29
N PRO A 35 -4.88 -23.21 8.82
CA PRO A 35 -4.90 -23.54 10.24
C PRO A 35 -3.78 -24.47 10.69
N GLU A 36 -3.29 -25.31 9.79
CA GLU A 36 -2.17 -26.21 10.12
C GLU A 36 -0.92 -25.44 10.47
N TYR A 37 -0.58 -24.43 9.65
CA TYR A 37 0.61 -23.60 9.87
C TYR A 37 0.28 -22.25 10.52
N LYS A 38 -0.98 -22.02 10.86
CA LYS A 38 -1.44 -20.88 11.65
C LYS A 38 -1.10 -19.54 11.03
N TYR A 39 -1.50 -19.35 9.78
CA TYR A 39 -1.40 -18.05 9.13
C TYR A 39 -2.62 -17.78 8.24
N SER A 40 -2.86 -16.51 7.99
CA SER A 40 -3.92 -16.04 7.10
C SER A 40 -3.33 -15.08 6.09
N LEU A 41 -3.86 -15.13 4.87
CA LEU A 41 -3.42 -14.27 3.76
C LEU A 41 -4.56 -13.43 3.23
N ALA A 42 -4.24 -12.23 2.77
CA ALA A 42 -5.13 -11.42 1.97
C ALA A 42 -4.32 -10.80 0.84
N PHE A 43 -4.85 -10.84 -0.36
CA PHE A 43 -4.26 -10.17 -1.51
C PHE A 43 -5.06 -8.93 -1.81
N VAL A 44 -4.36 -7.79 -1.93
CA VAL A 44 -4.98 -6.50 -2.24
C VAL A 44 -4.26 -5.88 -3.43
N GLY A 45 -4.95 -5.02 -4.19
CA GLY A 45 -4.37 -4.36 -5.35
C GLY A 45 -5.40 -3.53 -6.08
N TYR A 46 -4.95 -2.82 -7.11
CA TYR A 46 -5.85 -2.06 -7.98
C TYR A 46 -6.41 -2.92 -9.11
N GLY A 47 -5.95 -4.14 -9.20
CA GLY A 47 -6.38 -5.17 -10.10
C GLY A 47 -5.57 -6.42 -9.79
N SER A 48 -5.78 -7.49 -10.54
CA SER A 48 -5.13 -8.77 -10.28
C SER A 48 -4.23 -9.19 -11.44
N ASN A 49 -3.39 -10.19 -11.19
CA ASN A 49 -2.57 -10.79 -12.23
C ASN A 49 -3.47 -11.37 -13.34
N PRO A 50 -3.03 -11.32 -14.61
CA PRO A 50 -1.71 -10.88 -15.06
C PRO A 50 -1.56 -9.38 -15.31
N ASP A 51 -2.63 -8.59 -15.21
CA ASP A 51 -2.61 -7.18 -15.58
C ASP A 51 -1.94 -6.30 -14.53
N HIS A 52 -2.00 -6.70 -13.26
CA HIS A 52 -1.43 -5.94 -12.15
C HIS A 52 -0.66 -6.86 -11.22
N ALA A 53 0.44 -6.37 -10.66
CA ALA A 53 1.06 -7.00 -9.52
C ALA A 53 0.20 -6.71 -8.27
N GLU A 54 0.32 -7.55 -7.27
CA GLU A 54 -0.52 -7.48 -6.07
C GLU A 54 0.34 -7.34 -4.83
N LEU A 55 -0.27 -6.98 -3.72
CA LEU A 55 0.34 -7.08 -2.40
C LEU A 55 -0.26 -8.30 -1.69
N GLU A 56 0.59 -9.14 -1.13
CA GLU A 56 0.17 -10.24 -0.28
C GLU A 56 0.40 -9.82 1.18
N LEU A 57 -0.68 -9.73 1.94
CA LEU A 57 -0.63 -9.42 3.36
C LEU A 57 -0.68 -10.74 4.11
N THR A 58 0.35 -11.03 4.90
CA THR A 58 0.45 -12.29 5.65
C THR A 58 0.40 -12.00 7.15
N TRP A 59 -0.60 -12.57 7.82
CA TRP A 59 -0.68 -12.54 9.26
C TRP A 59 -0.34 -13.90 9.83
N ASN A 60 0.74 -13.98 10.59
CA ASN A 60 1.10 -15.16 11.36
C ASN A 60 0.37 -15.06 12.69
N TRP A 61 -0.49 -16.03 12.99
CA TRP A 61 -1.37 -15.96 14.15
C TRP A 61 -0.57 -15.78 15.43
N GLY A 62 -0.98 -14.80 16.24
CA GLY A 62 -0.33 -14.48 17.50
C GLY A 62 0.82 -13.48 17.40
N VAL A 63 1.26 -13.13 16.20
CA VAL A 63 2.33 -12.14 16.02
C VAL A 63 1.69 -10.79 15.73
N GLU A 64 1.90 -9.82 16.61
CA GLU A 64 1.23 -8.52 16.52
C GLU A 64 2.13 -7.41 15.99
N SER A 65 3.45 -7.61 15.97
CA SER A 65 4.38 -6.59 15.48
C SER A 65 5.67 -7.24 14.98
N TYR A 66 6.40 -6.49 14.16
CA TYR A 66 7.66 -6.91 13.57
C TYR A 66 8.67 -5.78 13.66
N GLU A 67 9.95 -6.13 13.71
CA GLU A 67 11.01 -5.14 13.58
C GLU A 67 11.17 -4.78 12.10
N MET A 68 11.07 -3.48 11.79
CA MET A 68 11.26 -3.01 10.42
C MET A 68 12.71 -3.06 9.98
N GLY A 69 13.65 -2.79 10.88
CA GLY A 69 15.05 -2.71 10.51
C GLY A 69 15.33 -1.54 9.57
N THR A 70 16.41 -1.65 8.82
CA THR A 70 16.86 -0.58 7.92
C THR A 70 16.94 -1.02 6.46
N ALA A 71 16.59 -2.26 6.16
CA ALA A 71 16.74 -2.81 4.80
C ALA A 71 15.54 -2.52 3.90
N TYR A 72 14.33 -2.50 4.46
CA TYR A 72 13.13 -2.22 3.69
C TYR A 72 13.08 -0.73 3.36
N GLY A 73 12.83 -0.39 2.10
CA GLY A 73 12.60 0.99 1.70
C GLY A 73 11.10 1.30 1.71
N HIS A 74 10.47 1.18 0.55
CA HIS A 74 9.05 1.50 0.40
C HIS A 74 8.51 0.82 -0.86
N ILE A 75 7.18 0.79 -0.96
CA ILE A 75 6.49 0.52 -2.23
C ILE A 75 5.95 1.85 -2.74
N ALA A 76 5.80 1.98 -4.05
CA ALA A 76 5.36 3.23 -4.65
C ALA A 76 4.04 3.05 -5.40
N LEU A 77 3.16 4.05 -5.28
CA LEU A 77 1.89 4.10 -5.97
C LEU A 77 1.87 5.32 -6.87
N GLY A 78 1.43 5.16 -8.12
CA GLY A 78 1.20 6.28 -9.02
C GLY A 78 -0.16 6.90 -8.72
N VAL A 79 -0.21 8.22 -8.61
CA VAL A 79 -1.45 8.97 -8.35
C VAL A 79 -1.57 10.13 -9.31
N PRO A 80 -2.79 10.56 -9.67
CA PRO A 80 -2.95 11.72 -10.55
C PRO A 80 -2.59 13.04 -9.89
N ASP A 81 -2.82 13.16 -8.58
CA ASP A 81 -2.59 14.39 -7.81
C ASP A 81 -2.20 13.98 -6.39
N ALA A 82 -0.92 14.14 -6.06
CA ALA A 82 -0.41 13.73 -4.75
C ALA A 82 -0.94 14.62 -3.62
N TYR A 83 -1.21 15.89 -3.90
CA TYR A 83 -1.78 16.79 -2.89
C TYR A 83 -3.19 16.34 -2.50
N ALA A 84 -4.03 16.07 -3.50
CA ALA A 84 -5.38 15.59 -3.25
C ALA A 84 -5.39 14.22 -2.58
N ALA A 85 -4.48 13.34 -2.99
CA ALA A 85 -4.35 12.02 -2.39
C ALA A 85 -4.03 12.11 -0.91
N CYS A 86 -3.09 12.99 -0.52
CA CYS A 86 -2.75 13.19 0.89
C CYS A 86 -3.94 13.66 1.72
N GLU A 87 -4.71 14.60 1.19
CA GLU A 87 -5.90 15.10 1.91
C GLU A 87 -6.92 14.00 2.12
N LYS A 88 -7.16 13.19 1.10
CA LYS A 88 -8.09 12.07 1.19
C LYS A 88 -7.60 11.00 2.17
N ILE A 89 -6.31 10.70 2.14
CA ILE A 89 -5.71 9.74 3.07
C ILE A 89 -5.87 10.21 4.51
N LYS A 90 -5.59 11.49 4.79
CA LYS A 90 -5.78 12.06 6.13
C LYS A 90 -7.24 11.99 6.55
N ALA A 91 -8.17 12.33 5.66
CA ALA A 91 -9.60 12.30 5.94
C ALA A 91 -10.09 10.89 6.31
N ASN A 92 -9.43 9.87 5.78
CA ASN A 92 -9.76 8.48 6.05
C ASN A 92 -8.90 7.87 7.19
N GLY A 93 -8.22 8.72 7.95
CA GLY A 93 -7.47 8.29 9.13
C GLY A 93 -6.06 7.81 8.85
N GLY A 94 -5.55 8.03 7.63
CA GLY A 94 -4.19 7.62 7.29
C GLY A 94 -3.14 8.58 7.81
N ASN A 95 -1.90 8.11 7.87
CA ASN A 95 -0.78 8.85 8.43
C ASN A 95 0.17 9.30 7.31
N VAL A 96 0.12 10.60 6.97
CA VAL A 96 1.04 11.21 6.01
C VAL A 96 2.30 11.62 6.75
N THR A 97 3.43 11.02 6.41
CA THR A 97 4.70 11.27 7.09
C THR A 97 5.58 12.29 6.34
N ARG A 98 5.36 12.45 5.05
CA ARG A 98 6.00 13.50 4.25
C ARG A 98 4.92 14.09 3.34
N GLU A 99 4.59 15.34 3.56
CA GLU A 99 3.55 16.02 2.79
C GLU A 99 3.90 16.09 1.31
N ALA A 100 2.87 16.17 0.47
CA ALA A 100 3.08 16.27 -0.97
C ALA A 100 3.87 17.51 -1.34
N GLY A 101 4.83 17.34 -2.21
CA GLY A 101 5.67 18.41 -2.72
C GLY A 101 6.73 17.87 -3.64
N PRO A 102 7.45 18.75 -4.35
CA PRO A 102 8.50 18.33 -5.27
C PRO A 102 9.60 17.55 -4.54
N VAL A 103 10.13 16.53 -5.20
CA VAL A 103 11.29 15.81 -4.72
C VAL A 103 12.48 16.77 -4.69
N LYS A 104 13.37 16.60 -3.69
CA LYS A 104 14.56 17.44 -3.56
C LYS A 104 15.41 17.36 -4.82
N GLY A 105 15.70 18.51 -5.42
CA GLY A 105 16.50 18.60 -6.63
C GLY A 105 15.73 18.32 -7.92
N GLY A 106 14.42 18.15 -7.86
CA GLY A 106 13.61 17.86 -9.02
C GLY A 106 12.24 18.48 -8.96
N SER A 107 11.38 18.12 -9.91
CA SER A 107 10.03 18.68 -10.03
C SER A 107 8.92 17.66 -9.77
N THR A 108 9.24 16.37 -9.74
CA THR A 108 8.24 15.33 -9.49
C THR A 108 7.66 15.49 -8.09
N VAL A 109 6.35 15.55 -8.00
CA VAL A 109 5.66 15.68 -6.72
C VAL A 109 5.50 14.30 -6.10
N ILE A 110 5.96 14.16 -4.88
CA ILE A 110 5.87 12.90 -4.11
C ILE A 110 5.30 13.17 -2.74
N ALA A 111 4.88 12.10 -2.08
CA ALA A 111 4.49 12.11 -0.68
C ALA A 111 4.81 10.74 -0.07
N PHE A 112 4.87 10.66 1.25
CA PHE A 112 5.01 9.38 1.95
C PHE A 112 3.92 9.22 2.99
N VAL A 113 3.40 8.01 3.08
CA VAL A 113 2.49 7.60 4.14
C VAL A 113 3.02 6.32 4.77
N THR A 114 2.56 5.98 5.96
CA THR A 114 2.87 4.69 6.57
C THR A 114 1.59 3.89 6.73
N ASP A 115 1.72 2.58 6.56
CA ASP A 115 0.62 1.67 6.83
C ASP A 115 0.54 1.37 8.34
N PRO A 116 -0.46 0.60 8.80
CA PRO A 116 -0.62 0.35 10.24
C PRO A 116 0.56 -0.35 10.92
N ASP A 117 1.39 -1.06 10.16
CA ASP A 117 2.57 -1.74 10.71
C ASP A 117 3.83 -0.89 10.59
N GLY A 118 3.76 0.25 9.93
CA GLY A 118 4.90 1.14 9.73
C GLY A 118 5.58 0.99 8.38
N TYR A 119 5.05 0.19 7.47
CA TYR A 119 5.60 0.09 6.11
C TYR A 119 5.36 1.41 5.38
N LYS A 120 6.43 1.93 4.78
CA LYS A 120 6.36 3.18 4.03
C LYS A 120 5.78 2.95 2.65
N VAL A 121 4.90 3.85 2.23
CA VAL A 121 4.32 3.87 0.89
C VAL A 121 4.59 5.25 0.30
N GLU A 122 5.23 5.29 -0.85
CA GLU A 122 5.46 6.54 -1.58
C GLU A 122 4.32 6.77 -2.56
N LEU A 123 3.82 8.00 -2.61
CA LEU A 123 2.88 8.42 -3.64
C LEU A 123 3.66 9.24 -4.65
N ILE A 124 3.57 8.88 -5.92
CA ILE A 124 4.28 9.59 -6.99
C ILE A 124 3.24 10.15 -7.95
N GLN A 125 3.22 11.47 -8.10
CA GLN A 125 2.30 12.11 -9.05
C GLN A 125 2.74 11.83 -10.48
N ARG A 126 1.84 11.24 -11.24
CA ARG A 126 2.11 10.84 -12.62
C ARG A 126 1.00 11.35 -13.53
N ALA A 127 1.41 12.05 -14.61
CA ALA A 127 0.48 12.63 -15.55
C ALA A 127 -0.41 11.59 -16.26
N GLU A 128 0.09 10.37 -16.44
CA GLU A 128 -0.69 9.31 -17.10
C GLU A 128 -1.94 8.90 -16.30
N PHE A 129 -2.02 9.28 -15.02
CA PHE A 129 -3.20 9.00 -14.21
C PHE A 129 -4.12 10.21 -14.07
N ALA A 130 -3.74 11.39 -14.62
CA ALA A 130 -4.47 12.65 -14.41
C ALA A 130 -5.86 12.60 -14.99
N GLY A 131 -6.27 11.99 -15.90
CA GLY A 131 -7.65 11.93 -16.41
C GLY A 131 -8.59 11.02 -15.61
N GLY A 132 -8.16 10.50 -14.47
CA GLY A 132 -8.95 9.54 -13.71
C GLY A 132 -8.96 8.16 -14.32
N GLN A 133 -8.11 7.94 -15.30
CA GLN A 133 -8.07 6.69 -16.03
C GLN A 133 -7.21 5.63 -15.34
N GLY A 134 -6.15 6.04 -14.68
CA GLY A 134 -5.17 5.14 -14.14
C GLY A 134 -5.52 4.51 -12.80
N LEU A 135 -6.34 5.14 -12.02
CA LEU A 135 -6.67 4.68 -10.66
C LEU A 135 -7.98 3.92 -10.63
N ARG A 136 -8.02 2.86 -11.31
CA ARG A 136 -9.24 2.05 -11.35
C ARG A 136 -9.17 0.80 -10.55
#